data_decb14c04f16796416d03eb6d3c4628e
#
_entry.id   decb14c04f16796416d03eb6d3c4628e
#
_cell.length_a   1.000
_cell.length_b   1.000
_cell.length_c   1.000
_cell.angle_alpha   90.00
_cell.angle_beta   90.00
_cell.angle_gamma   90.00
#
_symmetry.space_group_name_H-M   'P 1'
#
loop_
_entity.id
_entity.type
_entity.pdbx_description
1 polymer ?
#
loop_
_entity_poly.entity_id
_entity_poly.type
_entity_poly.pdbx_seq_one_letter_code
_entity_poly.pdbx_strand_id
1 'polypeptide(L)'
;MRNTGVEYGSADRTPVVLPEMAELLPPLTGEQLAALEADLLKNGCYAPIIVNEDMVIVDGHNRQSLCEKHGIPYKMAVFSFEDLLEAKRWAIENQRGRRNLEKWELGKIALKLRPDIEAKAKENMGTRTDLLTTLSEGLPSAPPINTRKELAETVGLGEVTMGKVMQIDEHAPSVVKEALDSGDLSVNQGYNITRQVQELPEEQREEAAAQAVELLKAKKDIQAIDAEADRRGRIAALFCKAFERAVLLTPTEENVRIWVENTRMRPDEIEDSVKEARELAEIFSTIAGILEAMLPGGPKDG
;
A
#
# COMPACT_ATOMS: atom_id res chain seq x y z
N MET A 1 24.72 5.29 3.73
CA MET A 1 24.78 3.83 3.40
C MET A 1 25.70 3.56 2.21
N ARG A 2 26.54 2.50 2.26
CA ARG A 2 27.46 2.09 1.21
C ARG A 2 27.57 0.58 1.16
N ASN A 3 27.44 0.00 -0.04
CA ASN A 3 27.76 -1.42 -0.25
C ASN A 3 29.27 -1.60 -0.17
N THR A 4 29.75 -2.48 0.70
CA THR A 4 31.19 -2.72 0.89
C THR A 4 31.80 -3.62 -0.17
N GLY A 5 30.96 -4.35 -0.93
CA GLY A 5 31.39 -5.40 -1.87
C GLY A 5 31.80 -6.72 -1.20
N VAL A 6 31.67 -6.80 0.13
CA VAL A 6 31.99 -8.01 0.90
C VAL A 6 30.75 -8.90 0.99
N GLU A 7 30.91 -10.19 0.70
CA GLU A 7 29.88 -11.21 0.85
C GLU A 7 30.39 -12.37 1.70
N TYR A 8 29.50 -12.96 2.50
CA TYR A 8 29.74 -14.17 3.27
C TYR A 8 28.67 -15.22 2.95
N GLY A 9 29.02 -16.48 2.98
CA GLY A 9 28.05 -17.57 3.00
C GLY A 9 27.51 -17.82 4.41
N SER A 10 26.35 -18.45 4.51
CA SER A 10 25.77 -18.86 5.80
C SER A 10 26.63 -19.84 6.59
N ALA A 11 27.57 -20.54 5.93
CA ALA A 11 28.54 -21.42 6.56
C ALA A 11 29.76 -20.65 7.15
N ASP A 12 30.04 -19.46 6.64
CA ASP A 12 31.25 -18.70 6.99
C ASP A 12 31.04 -17.84 8.24
N ARG A 13 29.85 -17.26 8.37
CA ARG A 13 29.49 -16.37 9.47
C ARG A 13 27.99 -16.51 9.83
N THR A 14 27.70 -16.32 11.13
CA THR A 14 26.34 -16.30 11.64
C THR A 14 25.85 -14.85 11.75
N PRO A 15 24.71 -14.52 11.15
CA PRO A 15 24.13 -13.19 11.29
C PRO A 15 23.53 -12.98 12.69
N VAL A 16 23.46 -11.71 13.10
CA VAL A 16 22.86 -11.28 14.37
C VAL A 16 21.47 -10.72 14.10
N VAL A 17 20.47 -11.24 14.81
CA VAL A 17 19.10 -10.72 14.77
C VAL A 17 18.92 -9.77 15.95
N LEU A 18 18.73 -8.48 15.69
CA LEU A 18 18.30 -7.51 16.69
C LEU A 18 16.77 -7.41 16.68
N PRO A 19 16.10 -7.54 17.85
CA PRO A 19 14.63 -7.45 17.92
C PRO A 19 14.08 -6.15 17.31
N GLU A 20 14.71 -5.02 17.59
CA GLU A 20 14.31 -3.71 17.05
C GLU A 20 14.42 -3.59 15.52
N MET A 21 15.28 -4.39 14.86
CA MET A 21 15.34 -4.48 13.41
C MET A 21 14.32 -5.48 12.86
N ALA A 22 14.14 -6.62 13.53
CA ALA A 22 13.20 -7.66 13.11
C ALA A 22 11.74 -7.20 13.22
N GLU A 23 11.42 -6.42 14.25
CA GLU A 23 10.09 -5.88 14.53
C GLU A 23 9.81 -4.53 13.87
N LEU A 24 10.79 -3.95 13.17
CA LEU A 24 10.68 -2.63 12.54
C LEU A 24 9.50 -2.55 11.57
N LEU A 25 9.33 -3.58 10.77
CA LEU A 25 8.28 -3.69 9.74
C LEU A 25 7.18 -4.67 10.19
N PRO A 26 5.94 -4.49 9.72
CA PRO A 26 4.87 -5.46 9.97
C PRO A 26 5.28 -6.86 9.50
N PRO A 27 4.87 -7.92 10.20
CA PRO A 27 5.11 -9.29 9.76
C PRO A 27 4.44 -9.55 8.40
N LEU A 28 4.95 -10.51 7.66
CA LEU A 28 4.29 -11.00 6.45
C LEU A 28 2.97 -11.67 6.83
N THR A 29 1.96 -11.56 5.95
CA THR A 29 0.74 -12.37 6.09
C THR A 29 1.07 -13.85 5.94
N GLY A 30 0.19 -14.73 6.44
CA GLY A 30 0.38 -16.18 6.29
C GLY A 30 0.55 -16.61 4.83
N GLU A 31 -0.21 -16.01 3.91
CA GLU A 31 -0.11 -16.27 2.48
C GLU A 31 1.22 -15.81 1.89
N GLN A 32 1.67 -14.60 2.27
CA GLN A 32 2.96 -14.07 1.83
C GLN A 32 4.13 -14.91 2.34
N LEU A 33 4.07 -15.36 3.60
CA LEU A 33 5.09 -16.20 4.19
C LEU A 33 5.14 -17.57 3.51
N ALA A 34 3.97 -18.19 3.25
CA ALA A 34 3.88 -19.46 2.54
C ALA A 34 4.40 -19.36 1.09
N ALA A 35 4.08 -18.27 0.39
CA ALA A 35 4.59 -18.02 -0.95
C ALA A 35 6.12 -17.86 -0.96
N LEU A 36 6.69 -17.13 0.00
CA LEU A 36 8.13 -16.98 0.17
C LEU A 36 8.82 -18.33 0.48
N GLU A 37 8.22 -19.13 1.37
CA GLU A 37 8.72 -20.46 1.73
C GLU A 37 8.73 -21.40 0.51
N ALA A 38 7.66 -21.43 -0.28
CA ALA A 38 7.59 -22.21 -1.52
C ALA A 38 8.62 -21.79 -2.56
N ASP A 39 8.87 -20.47 -2.71
CA ASP A 39 9.90 -19.95 -3.62
C ASP A 39 11.29 -20.37 -3.17
N LEU A 40 11.63 -20.24 -1.89
CA LEU A 40 12.92 -20.65 -1.33
C LEU A 40 13.17 -22.15 -1.47
N LEU A 41 12.16 -22.99 -1.25
CA LEU A 41 12.27 -24.44 -1.43
C LEU A 41 12.49 -24.84 -2.88
N LYS A 42 11.89 -24.12 -3.82
CA LYS A 42 12.01 -24.40 -5.26
C LYS A 42 13.27 -23.86 -5.89
N ASN A 43 13.62 -22.61 -5.57
CA ASN A 43 14.66 -21.85 -6.29
C ASN A 43 15.91 -21.57 -5.44
N GLY A 44 15.88 -21.90 -4.13
CA GLY A 44 16.93 -21.51 -3.19
C GLY A 44 16.90 -20.02 -2.84
N CYS A 45 17.80 -19.58 -1.99
CA CYS A 45 17.93 -18.19 -1.59
C CYS A 45 18.85 -17.42 -2.56
N TYR A 46 18.31 -16.94 -3.67
CA TYR A 46 19.06 -16.22 -4.71
C TYR A 46 19.31 -14.74 -4.37
N ALA A 47 18.47 -14.11 -3.55
CA ALA A 47 18.67 -12.74 -3.10
C ALA A 47 19.43 -12.74 -1.75
N PRO A 48 20.55 -12.00 -1.62
CA PRO A 48 21.34 -12.01 -0.40
C PRO A 48 20.56 -11.38 0.76
N ILE A 49 20.90 -11.79 1.98
CA ILE A 49 20.50 -11.14 3.21
C ILE A 49 21.42 -9.94 3.42
N ILE A 50 20.85 -8.78 3.72
CA ILE A 50 21.64 -7.57 3.93
C ILE A 50 21.99 -7.47 5.42
N VAL A 51 23.28 -7.37 5.70
CA VAL A 51 23.81 -7.21 7.06
C VAL A 51 24.68 -5.95 7.14
N ASN A 52 24.84 -5.40 8.35
CA ASN A 52 25.83 -4.35 8.59
C ASN A 52 27.22 -4.97 8.89
N GLU A 53 28.20 -4.13 9.19
CA GLU A 53 29.58 -4.55 9.50
C GLU A 53 29.68 -5.43 10.76
N ASP A 54 28.74 -5.27 11.71
CA ASP A 54 28.60 -6.10 12.90
C ASP A 54 27.78 -7.38 12.68
N MET A 55 27.48 -7.72 11.42
CA MET A 55 26.66 -8.85 11.01
C MET A 55 25.19 -8.78 11.45
N VAL A 56 24.71 -7.62 11.85
CA VAL A 56 23.29 -7.40 12.19
C VAL A 56 22.46 -7.39 10.92
N ILE A 57 21.40 -8.19 10.88
CA ILE A 57 20.47 -8.24 9.73
C ILE A 57 19.71 -6.92 9.62
N VAL A 58 19.82 -6.29 8.45
CA VAL A 58 19.10 -5.07 8.09
C VAL A 58 17.90 -5.36 7.18
N ASP A 59 18.05 -6.30 6.24
CA ASP A 59 16.95 -6.80 5.40
C ASP A 59 17.08 -8.31 5.17
N GLY A 60 15.96 -9.00 5.17
CA GLY A 60 15.87 -10.42 4.86
C GLY A 60 15.65 -11.34 6.05
N HIS A 61 15.17 -10.86 7.21
CA HIS A 61 14.88 -11.66 8.40
C HIS A 61 14.01 -12.90 8.10
N ASN A 62 12.92 -12.74 7.32
CA ASN A 62 12.06 -13.86 6.95
C ASN A 62 12.78 -14.88 6.06
N ARG A 63 13.62 -14.41 5.11
CA ARG A 63 14.43 -15.31 4.27
C ARG A 63 15.43 -16.09 5.10
N GLN A 64 16.15 -15.41 5.99
CA GLN A 64 17.12 -16.02 6.89
C GLN A 64 16.46 -17.10 7.76
N SER A 65 15.35 -16.78 8.43
CA SER A 65 14.63 -17.71 9.29
C SER A 65 14.12 -18.96 8.53
N LEU A 66 13.57 -18.77 7.32
CA LEU A 66 13.11 -19.88 6.47
C LEU A 66 14.27 -20.71 5.94
N CYS A 67 15.38 -20.08 5.54
CA CYS A 67 16.57 -20.79 5.10
C CYS A 67 17.16 -21.66 6.21
N GLU A 68 17.24 -21.15 7.44
CA GLU A 68 17.70 -21.94 8.58
C GLU A 68 16.75 -23.10 8.90
N LYS A 69 15.44 -22.84 8.88
CA LYS A 69 14.41 -23.89 9.10
C LYS A 69 14.54 -25.06 8.14
N HIS A 70 14.89 -24.79 6.88
CA HIS A 70 14.94 -25.79 5.80
C HIS A 70 16.37 -26.21 5.40
N GLY A 71 17.41 -25.69 6.07
CA GLY A 71 18.80 -25.97 5.74
C GLY A 71 19.23 -25.46 4.35
N ILE A 72 18.59 -24.38 3.85
CA ILE A 72 18.90 -23.77 2.56
C ILE A 72 20.10 -22.83 2.74
N PRO A 73 21.19 -23.00 1.96
CA PRO A 73 22.31 -22.07 2.03
C PRO A 73 21.93 -20.69 1.51
N TYR A 74 22.44 -19.64 2.13
CA TYR A 74 22.20 -18.27 1.73
C TYR A 74 23.48 -17.42 1.77
N LYS A 75 23.48 -16.32 1.03
CA LYS A 75 24.56 -15.34 1.05
C LYS A 75 24.14 -14.12 1.88
N MET A 76 25.13 -13.48 2.47
CA MET A 76 25.00 -12.22 3.19
C MET A 76 25.85 -11.17 2.52
N ALA A 77 25.25 -10.03 2.17
CA ALA A 77 25.96 -8.88 1.62
C ALA A 77 26.13 -7.82 2.72
N VAL A 78 27.39 -7.39 2.91
CA VAL A 78 27.73 -6.42 3.96
C VAL A 78 27.58 -4.99 3.46
N PHE A 79 26.80 -4.20 4.18
CA PHE A 79 26.61 -2.77 3.93
C PHE A 79 27.12 -1.97 5.12
N SER A 80 27.81 -0.86 4.84
CA SER A 80 28.25 0.08 5.85
C SER A 80 27.19 1.16 6.06
N PHE A 81 26.84 1.39 7.31
CA PHE A 81 25.92 2.42 7.77
C PHE A 81 26.62 3.31 8.80
N GLU A 82 26.28 4.57 8.86
CA GLU A 82 26.83 5.54 9.82
C GLU A 82 26.42 5.15 11.26
N ASP A 83 25.15 4.77 11.41
CA ASP A 83 24.56 4.34 12.69
C ASP A 83 23.39 3.38 12.45
N LEU A 84 22.82 2.85 13.53
CA LEU A 84 21.66 1.96 13.46
C LEU A 84 20.40 2.68 12.95
N LEU A 85 20.27 3.98 13.20
CA LEU A 85 19.16 4.78 12.70
C LEU A 85 19.21 4.88 11.16
N GLU A 86 20.38 5.07 10.56
CA GLU A 86 20.55 5.02 9.10
C GLU A 86 20.17 3.64 8.53
N ALA A 87 20.57 2.57 9.20
CA ALA A 87 20.19 1.20 8.80
C ALA A 87 18.66 0.98 8.86
N LYS A 88 17.99 1.45 9.91
CA LYS A 88 16.53 1.41 10.05
C LYS A 88 15.83 2.20 8.95
N ARG A 89 16.28 3.42 8.67
CA ARG A 89 15.74 4.26 7.58
C ARG A 89 15.87 3.58 6.22
N TRP A 90 17.04 3.03 5.94
CA TRP A 90 17.26 2.31 4.69
C TRP A 90 16.37 1.07 4.56
N ALA A 91 16.20 0.29 5.64
CA ALA A 91 15.33 -0.87 5.64
C ALA A 91 13.86 -0.51 5.33
N ILE A 92 13.36 0.58 5.90
CA ILE A 92 12.01 1.09 5.64
C ILE A 92 11.88 1.54 4.19
N GLU A 93 12.82 2.34 3.69
CA GLU A 93 12.80 2.87 2.33
C GLU A 93 12.85 1.74 1.28
N ASN A 94 13.71 0.74 1.49
CA ASN A 94 13.85 -0.42 0.62
C ASN A 94 12.55 -1.26 0.56
N GLN A 95 11.81 -1.35 1.66
CA GLN A 95 10.56 -2.11 1.74
C GLN A 95 9.32 -1.32 1.31
N ARG A 96 9.35 0.00 1.40
CA ARG A 96 8.24 0.88 0.98
C ARG A 96 7.84 0.66 -0.47
N GLY A 97 8.80 0.47 -1.37
CA GLY A 97 8.55 0.19 -2.78
C GLY A 97 8.04 -1.23 -3.07
N ARG A 98 8.14 -2.15 -2.11
CA ARG A 98 7.78 -3.57 -2.26
C ARG A 98 6.47 -3.94 -1.59
N ARG A 99 5.96 -3.11 -0.66
CA ARG A 99 4.73 -3.33 0.11
C ARG A 99 3.76 -2.18 -0.12
N ASN A 100 2.52 -2.51 -0.38
CA ASN A 100 1.44 -1.51 -0.50
C ASN A 100 0.89 -1.21 0.90
N LEU A 101 1.66 -0.43 1.70
CA LEU A 101 1.29 -0.07 3.06
C LEU A 101 0.39 1.16 3.08
N GLU A 102 -0.64 1.11 3.91
CA GLU A 102 -1.54 2.24 4.14
C GLU A 102 -0.83 3.35 4.94
N LYS A 103 -1.36 4.58 4.83
CA LYS A 103 -0.76 5.75 5.51
C LYS A 103 -0.65 5.59 7.02
N TRP A 104 -1.59 4.89 7.64
CA TRP A 104 -1.55 4.60 9.06
C TRP A 104 -0.44 3.62 9.42
N GLU A 105 -0.27 2.56 8.66
CA GLU A 105 0.81 1.59 8.84
C GLU A 105 2.18 2.25 8.66
N LEU A 106 2.35 3.06 7.61
CA LEU A 106 3.58 3.85 7.40
C LEU A 106 3.85 4.78 8.59
N GLY A 107 2.82 5.42 9.13
CA GLY A 107 2.92 6.25 10.31
C GLY A 107 3.39 5.48 11.54
N LYS A 108 2.81 4.31 11.82
CA LYS A 108 3.24 3.44 12.93
C LYS A 108 4.70 2.98 12.79
N ILE A 109 5.13 2.67 11.56
CA ILE A 109 6.54 2.32 11.30
C ILE A 109 7.44 3.52 11.62
N ALA A 110 7.08 4.72 11.18
CA ALA A 110 7.84 5.93 11.48
C ALA A 110 7.95 6.19 12.99
N LEU A 111 6.85 6.01 13.73
CA LEU A 111 6.82 6.21 15.18
C LEU A 111 7.81 5.31 15.93
N LYS A 112 8.14 4.13 15.43
CA LYS A 112 9.19 3.26 16.02
C LYS A 112 10.58 3.90 15.98
N LEU A 113 10.83 4.85 15.05
CA LEU A 113 12.09 5.59 14.98
C LEU A 113 12.09 6.84 15.85
N ARG A 114 10.96 7.24 16.42
CA ARG A 114 10.84 8.47 17.21
C ARG A 114 11.84 8.56 18.34
N PRO A 115 12.06 7.51 19.19
CA PRO A 115 13.04 7.56 20.26
C PRO A 115 14.46 7.81 19.76
N ASP A 116 14.87 7.17 18.67
CA ASP A 116 16.22 7.29 18.11
C ASP A 116 16.45 8.71 17.53
N ILE A 117 15.46 9.26 16.83
CA ILE A 117 15.52 10.61 16.28
C ILE A 117 15.52 11.66 17.40
N GLU A 118 14.71 11.48 18.44
CA GLU A 118 14.70 12.39 19.60
C GLU A 118 16.01 12.33 20.39
N ALA A 119 16.64 11.15 20.52
CA ALA A 119 17.94 10.99 21.14
C ALA A 119 19.02 11.77 20.34
N LYS A 120 19.06 11.57 19.03
CA LYS A 120 19.99 12.30 18.14
C LYS A 120 19.74 13.82 18.15
N ALA A 121 18.48 14.25 18.25
CA ALA A 121 18.13 15.66 18.42
C ALA A 121 18.66 16.25 19.72
N LYS A 122 18.57 15.51 20.83
CA LYS A 122 19.12 15.92 22.15
C LYS A 122 20.64 16.02 22.14
N GLU A 123 21.32 15.05 21.53
CA GLU A 123 22.78 15.09 21.35
C GLU A 123 23.21 16.35 20.59
N ASN A 124 22.53 16.68 19.51
CA ASN A 124 22.80 17.89 18.73
C ASN A 124 22.53 19.19 19.54
N MET A 125 21.55 19.19 20.44
CA MET A 125 21.27 20.33 21.32
C MET A 125 22.32 20.44 22.44
N GLY A 126 22.79 19.33 23.01
CA GLY A 126 23.82 19.28 24.07
C GLY A 126 25.13 19.89 23.57
N THR A 127 25.54 19.58 22.37
CA THR A 127 26.74 20.17 21.71
C THR A 127 26.65 21.71 21.58
N ARG A 128 25.42 22.26 21.53
CA ARG A 128 25.20 23.71 21.48
C ARG A 128 25.41 24.43 22.80
N THR A 129 25.14 23.78 23.92
CA THR A 129 25.23 24.39 25.27
C THR A 129 26.70 24.50 25.72
N ASP A 130 27.55 23.55 25.30
CA ASP A 130 28.98 23.56 25.60
C ASP A 130 29.74 24.65 24.79
N LEU A 131 29.21 25.06 23.64
CA LEU A 131 29.81 26.11 22.80
C LEU A 131 29.59 27.55 23.30
N LEU A 132 28.67 27.75 24.25
CA LEU A 132 28.46 29.09 24.88
C LEU A 132 29.52 29.42 25.94
N THR A 133 30.34 28.47 26.35
CA THR A 133 31.37 28.64 27.39
C THR A 133 32.79 28.75 26.83
N THR A 134 33.02 28.46 25.55
CA THR A 134 34.36 28.60 24.96
C THR A 134 34.29 29.37 23.64
N LEU A 135 34.81 30.60 23.66
CA LEU A 135 35.15 31.38 22.50
C LEU A 135 36.16 30.62 21.61
N SER A 136 35.71 29.75 20.73
CA SER A 136 36.56 29.25 19.66
C SER A 136 35.73 29.20 18.34
N GLU A 137 36.29 29.92 17.37
CA GLU A 137 35.78 30.12 16.04
C GLU A 137 35.59 28.82 15.27
N GLY A 138 34.40 28.60 14.67
CA GLY A 138 34.38 28.00 13.36
C GLY A 138 34.00 26.52 13.23
N LEU A 139 33.31 25.86 14.17
CA LEU A 139 32.68 24.57 13.89
C LEU A 139 31.18 24.75 13.55
N PRO A 140 30.72 24.28 12.39
CA PRO A 140 29.31 24.38 12.04
C PRO A 140 28.49 23.53 13.00
N SER A 141 27.64 24.17 13.80
CA SER A 141 26.68 23.45 14.64
C SER A 141 25.70 22.68 13.76
N ALA A 142 25.47 21.41 14.07
CA ALA A 142 24.46 20.61 13.38
C ALA A 142 23.10 21.33 13.41
N PRO A 143 22.35 21.35 12.30
CA PRO A 143 21.03 21.99 12.27
C PRO A 143 20.07 21.32 13.25
N PRO A 144 19.09 22.07 13.81
CA PRO A 144 18.10 21.51 14.72
C PRO A 144 17.26 20.45 13.98
N ILE A 145 17.11 19.29 14.56
CA ILE A 145 16.32 18.20 13.99
C ILE A 145 14.83 18.46 14.31
N ASN A 146 14.01 18.51 13.25
CA ASN A 146 12.56 18.52 13.38
C ASN A 146 12.05 17.07 13.30
N THR A 147 11.81 16.46 14.46
CA THR A 147 11.41 15.05 14.60
C THR A 147 10.22 14.70 13.70
N ARG A 148 9.18 15.54 13.63
CA ARG A 148 8.01 15.29 12.79
C ARG A 148 8.35 15.25 11.30
N LYS A 149 9.19 16.17 10.85
CA LYS A 149 9.65 16.24 9.45
C LYS A 149 10.49 15.01 9.11
N GLU A 150 11.44 14.66 9.94
CA GLU A 150 12.31 13.48 9.77
C GLU A 150 11.51 12.18 9.69
N LEU A 151 10.53 12.00 10.59
CA LEU A 151 9.62 10.86 10.57
C LEU A 151 8.82 10.80 9.28
N ALA A 152 8.27 11.94 8.85
CA ALA A 152 7.47 12.03 7.63
C ALA A 152 8.29 11.67 6.37
N GLU A 153 9.50 12.22 6.25
CA GLU A 153 10.40 11.99 5.12
C GLU A 153 10.82 10.51 5.03
N THR A 154 11.14 9.88 6.17
CA THR A 154 11.58 8.48 6.22
C THR A 154 10.56 7.52 5.61
N VAL A 155 9.26 7.74 5.84
CA VAL A 155 8.21 6.87 5.31
C VAL A 155 7.48 7.45 4.09
N GLY A 156 7.88 8.64 3.62
CA GLY A 156 7.29 9.32 2.47
C GLY A 156 5.86 9.81 2.70
N LEU A 157 5.53 10.16 3.94
CA LEU A 157 4.30 10.85 4.30
C LEU A 157 4.50 12.36 4.25
N GLY A 158 3.42 13.11 4.00
CA GLY A 158 3.45 14.54 4.21
C GLY A 158 3.52 14.88 5.71
N GLU A 159 4.22 15.95 6.07
CA GLU A 159 4.44 16.39 7.46
C GLU A 159 3.11 16.63 8.22
N VAL A 160 2.09 17.13 7.53
CA VAL A 160 0.73 17.30 8.09
C VAL A 160 0.09 15.95 8.44
N THR A 161 0.26 14.95 7.58
CA THR A 161 -0.27 13.60 7.82
C THR A 161 0.46 12.95 8.99
N MET A 162 1.78 13.09 9.07
CA MET A 162 2.57 12.58 10.19
C MET A 162 2.15 13.24 11.52
N GLY A 163 1.89 14.55 11.51
CA GLY A 163 1.34 15.24 12.69
C GLY A 163 0.01 14.66 13.16
N LYS A 164 -0.88 14.28 12.22
CA LYS A 164 -2.15 13.59 12.58
C LYS A 164 -1.92 12.20 13.15
N VAL A 165 -1.01 11.43 12.57
CA VAL A 165 -0.63 10.11 13.09
C VAL A 165 -0.11 10.21 14.52
N MET A 166 0.78 11.16 14.80
CA MET A 166 1.30 11.39 16.16
C MET A 166 0.19 11.74 17.15
N GLN A 167 -0.75 12.60 16.75
CA GLN A 167 -1.90 12.97 17.60
C GLN A 167 -2.83 11.77 17.88
N ILE A 168 -3.07 10.93 16.88
CA ILE A 168 -3.84 9.69 17.04
C ILE A 168 -3.11 8.74 17.98
N ASP A 169 -1.81 8.55 17.79
CA ASP A 169 -1.02 7.65 18.62
C ASP A 169 -1.02 8.06 20.11
N GLU A 170 -0.92 9.35 20.37
CA GLU A 170 -0.87 9.90 21.73
C GLU A 170 -2.24 9.96 22.43
N HIS A 171 -3.32 10.20 21.67
CA HIS A 171 -4.60 10.64 22.27
C HIS A 171 -5.82 9.85 21.86
N ALA A 172 -5.74 9.01 20.82
CA ALA A 172 -6.91 8.29 20.34
C ALA A 172 -7.29 7.14 21.29
N PRO A 173 -8.61 6.97 21.55
CA PRO A 173 -9.16 5.76 22.17
C PRO A 173 -8.77 4.50 21.40
N SER A 174 -8.76 3.33 22.08
CA SER A 174 -8.37 2.06 21.48
C SER A 174 -9.19 1.69 20.26
N VAL A 175 -10.50 1.90 20.31
CA VAL A 175 -11.43 1.61 19.22
C VAL A 175 -11.10 2.36 17.92
N VAL A 176 -10.56 3.57 18.00
CA VAL A 176 -10.15 4.35 16.82
C VAL A 176 -8.88 3.76 16.20
N LYS A 177 -7.91 3.34 17.04
CA LYS A 177 -6.68 2.68 16.57
C LYS A 177 -6.98 1.34 15.91
N GLU A 178 -7.86 0.53 16.50
CA GLU A 178 -8.32 -0.73 15.94
C GLU A 178 -9.02 -0.55 14.57
N ALA A 179 -9.88 0.47 14.46
CA ALA A 179 -10.57 0.78 13.21
C ALA A 179 -9.62 1.33 12.11
N LEU A 180 -8.51 1.96 12.50
CA LEU A 180 -7.43 2.33 11.58
C LEU A 180 -6.60 1.10 11.16
N ASP A 181 -6.35 0.19 12.08
CA ASP A 181 -5.61 -1.05 11.83
C ASP A 181 -6.37 -2.01 10.91
N SER A 182 -7.69 -2.05 11.01
CA SER A 182 -8.57 -2.80 10.10
C SER A 182 -8.80 -2.12 8.74
N GLY A 183 -8.37 -0.85 8.56
CA GLY A 183 -8.64 -0.08 7.35
C GLY A 183 -10.07 0.46 7.23
N ASP A 184 -10.86 0.38 8.29
CA ASP A 184 -12.22 0.94 8.34
C ASP A 184 -12.21 2.46 8.32
N LEU A 185 -11.19 3.06 8.94
CA LEU A 185 -10.98 4.50 8.98
C LEU A 185 -9.72 4.93 8.21
N SER A 186 -9.79 6.08 7.59
CA SER A 186 -8.61 6.81 7.12
C SER A 186 -7.97 7.61 8.26
N VAL A 187 -6.69 7.97 8.12
CA VAL A 187 -5.96 8.82 9.09
C VAL A 187 -6.71 10.14 9.37
N ASN A 188 -7.34 10.73 8.35
CA ASN A 188 -8.13 11.96 8.54
C ASN A 188 -9.36 11.73 9.40
N GLN A 189 -10.08 10.64 9.20
CA GLN A 189 -11.27 10.28 9.98
C GLN A 189 -10.87 9.96 11.42
N GLY A 190 -9.84 9.13 11.63
CA GLY A 190 -9.31 8.83 12.96
C GLY A 190 -8.88 10.08 13.72
N TYR A 191 -8.16 11.00 13.06
CA TYR A 191 -7.77 12.28 13.64
C TYR A 191 -8.96 13.15 14.05
N ASN A 192 -10.00 13.24 13.21
CA ASN A 192 -11.18 14.04 13.52
C ASN A 192 -11.96 13.48 14.71
N ILE A 193 -12.13 12.14 14.77
CA ILE A 193 -12.76 11.49 15.93
C ILE A 193 -11.93 11.76 17.18
N THR A 194 -10.62 11.55 17.12
CA THR A 194 -9.71 11.79 18.25
C THR A 194 -9.85 13.20 18.80
N ARG A 195 -9.85 14.21 17.93
CA ARG A 195 -10.06 15.61 18.34
C ARG A 195 -11.41 15.87 19.00
N GLN A 196 -12.48 15.32 18.44
CA GLN A 196 -13.83 15.50 18.96
C GLN A 196 -13.98 14.89 20.36
N VAL A 197 -13.45 13.68 20.55
CA VAL A 197 -13.60 13.00 21.85
C VAL A 197 -12.64 13.54 22.91
N GLN A 198 -11.55 14.21 22.55
CA GLN A 198 -10.64 14.86 23.50
C GLN A 198 -11.33 15.98 24.33
N GLU A 199 -12.36 16.61 23.77
CA GLU A 199 -13.15 17.65 24.45
C GLU A 199 -14.10 17.06 25.50
N LEU A 200 -14.30 15.74 25.51
CA LEU A 200 -15.19 15.03 26.44
C LEU A 200 -14.43 14.57 27.69
N PRO A 201 -15.14 14.34 28.82
CA PRO A 201 -14.59 13.66 29.99
C PRO A 201 -13.99 12.30 29.58
N GLU A 202 -12.89 11.91 30.23
CA GLU A 202 -12.12 10.70 29.88
C GLU A 202 -12.99 9.44 29.87
N GLU A 203 -13.91 9.32 30.83
CA GLU A 203 -14.84 8.18 30.96
C GLU A 203 -15.81 8.01 29.77
N GLN A 204 -16.07 9.09 29.02
CA GLN A 204 -17.00 9.09 27.89
C GLN A 204 -16.30 8.94 26.52
N ARG A 205 -14.98 9.07 26.48
CA ARG A 205 -14.23 9.14 25.21
C ARG A 205 -14.30 7.85 24.41
N GLU A 206 -14.17 6.69 25.07
CA GLU A 206 -14.18 5.39 24.40
C GLU A 206 -15.57 5.11 23.78
N GLU A 207 -16.65 5.34 24.52
CA GLU A 207 -18.01 5.11 24.05
C GLU A 207 -18.37 6.06 22.90
N ALA A 208 -18.07 7.36 23.03
CA ALA A 208 -18.32 8.35 21.99
C ALA A 208 -17.52 8.04 20.71
N ALA A 209 -16.27 7.57 20.85
CA ALA A 209 -15.46 7.15 19.73
C ALA A 209 -16.04 5.92 19.03
N ALA A 210 -16.50 4.92 19.79
CA ALA A 210 -17.13 3.72 19.23
C ALA A 210 -18.38 4.07 18.41
N GLN A 211 -19.25 4.95 18.93
CA GLN A 211 -20.43 5.42 18.21
C GLN A 211 -20.06 6.16 16.92
N ALA A 212 -19.01 7.00 16.94
CA ALA A 212 -18.53 7.72 15.76
C ALA A 212 -17.95 6.76 14.70
N VAL A 213 -17.22 5.74 15.10
CA VAL A 213 -16.68 4.70 14.21
C VAL A 213 -17.82 3.94 13.54
N GLU A 214 -18.79 3.44 14.30
CA GLU A 214 -19.95 2.72 13.77
C GLU A 214 -20.77 3.56 12.78
N LEU A 215 -20.98 4.85 13.08
CA LEU A 215 -21.66 5.77 12.17
C LEU A 215 -20.91 5.93 10.83
N LEU A 216 -19.58 5.98 10.85
CA LEU A 216 -18.79 6.10 9.63
C LEU A 216 -18.77 4.80 8.82
N LYS A 217 -18.76 3.63 9.49
CA LYS A 217 -18.91 2.33 8.82
C LYS A 217 -20.25 2.23 8.13
N ALA A 218 -21.34 2.51 8.83
CA ALA A 218 -22.68 2.51 8.25
C ALA A 218 -22.82 3.44 7.04
N LYS A 219 -22.24 4.64 7.08
CA LYS A 219 -22.21 5.55 5.93
C LYS A 219 -21.45 4.98 4.74
N LYS A 220 -20.33 4.31 4.97
CA LYS A 220 -19.51 3.68 3.93
C LYS A 220 -20.29 2.55 3.24
N ASP A 221 -21.01 1.73 4.04
CA ASP A 221 -21.83 0.63 3.53
C ASP A 221 -23.00 1.14 2.68
N ILE A 222 -23.70 2.18 3.13
CA ILE A 222 -24.78 2.84 2.35
C ILE A 222 -24.22 3.38 1.03
N GLN A 223 -23.09 4.08 1.03
CA GLN A 223 -22.47 4.59 -0.19
C GLN A 223 -22.05 3.47 -1.15
N ALA A 224 -21.60 2.34 -0.65
CA ALA A 224 -21.25 1.18 -1.47
C ALA A 224 -22.50 0.57 -2.13
N ILE A 225 -23.60 0.46 -1.40
CA ILE A 225 -24.89 -0.02 -1.92
C ILE A 225 -25.42 0.92 -3.01
N ASP A 226 -25.42 2.22 -2.77
CA ASP A 226 -25.87 3.23 -3.74
C ASP A 226 -25.00 3.20 -5.02
N ALA A 227 -23.68 3.08 -4.88
CA ALA A 227 -22.76 2.99 -6.01
C ALA A 227 -23.00 1.74 -6.85
N GLU A 228 -23.31 0.60 -6.23
CA GLU A 228 -23.65 -0.65 -6.94
C GLU A 228 -25.01 -0.55 -7.63
N ALA A 229 -26.00 0.06 -6.99
CA ALA A 229 -27.31 0.31 -7.60
C ALA A 229 -27.19 1.21 -8.84
N ASP A 230 -26.41 2.28 -8.75
CA ASP A 230 -26.12 3.18 -9.88
C ASP A 230 -25.36 2.44 -11.00
N ARG A 231 -24.39 1.58 -10.67
CA ARG A 231 -23.66 0.77 -11.64
C ARG A 231 -24.60 -0.16 -12.39
N ARG A 232 -25.49 -0.87 -11.68
CA ARG A 232 -26.48 -1.77 -12.26
C ARG A 232 -27.45 -1.02 -13.17
N GLY A 233 -27.92 0.14 -12.75
CA GLY A 233 -28.80 1.02 -13.54
C GLY A 233 -28.14 1.48 -14.85
N ARG A 234 -26.86 1.88 -14.79
CA ARG A 234 -26.10 2.26 -16.00
C ARG A 234 -25.91 1.09 -16.97
N ILE A 235 -25.61 -0.10 -16.46
CA ILE A 235 -25.47 -1.30 -17.31
C ILE A 235 -26.79 -1.62 -17.97
N ALA A 236 -27.90 -1.68 -17.22
CA ALA A 236 -29.22 -1.96 -17.79
C ALA A 236 -29.60 -0.95 -18.88
N ALA A 237 -29.40 0.34 -18.61
CA ALA A 237 -29.68 1.39 -19.60
C ALA A 237 -28.82 1.27 -20.87
N LEU A 238 -27.56 0.84 -20.73
CA LEU A 238 -26.68 0.62 -21.88
C LEU A 238 -27.21 -0.50 -22.79
N PHE A 239 -27.59 -1.63 -22.19
CA PHE A 239 -28.16 -2.76 -22.94
C PHE A 239 -29.48 -2.37 -23.61
N CYS A 240 -30.42 -1.77 -22.87
CA CYS A 240 -31.69 -1.33 -23.45
C CYS A 240 -31.47 -0.42 -24.67
N LYS A 241 -30.62 0.60 -24.53
CA LYS A 241 -30.33 1.52 -25.64
C LYS A 241 -29.65 0.85 -26.85
N ALA A 242 -28.77 -0.13 -26.59
CA ALA A 242 -28.11 -0.89 -27.64
C ALA A 242 -29.15 -1.71 -28.46
N PHE A 243 -30.03 -2.43 -27.77
CA PHE A 243 -31.09 -3.19 -28.40
C PHE A 243 -32.09 -2.30 -29.16
N GLU A 244 -32.56 -1.22 -28.53
CA GLU A 244 -33.46 -0.26 -29.19
C GLU A 244 -32.87 0.28 -30.51
N ARG A 245 -31.60 0.62 -30.52
CA ARG A 245 -30.92 1.12 -31.74
C ARG A 245 -30.69 0.03 -32.76
N ALA A 246 -30.29 -1.17 -32.32
CA ALA A 246 -30.07 -2.29 -33.23
C ALA A 246 -31.34 -2.71 -33.98
N VAL A 247 -32.49 -2.72 -33.27
CA VAL A 247 -33.80 -3.06 -33.87
C VAL A 247 -34.22 -2.04 -34.92
N LEU A 248 -33.78 -0.79 -34.86
CA LEU A 248 -34.07 0.25 -35.84
C LEU A 248 -33.23 0.11 -37.13
N LEU A 249 -32.16 -0.68 -37.10
CA LEU A 249 -31.33 -0.91 -38.28
C LEU A 249 -32.08 -1.84 -39.26
N THR A 250 -32.27 -1.38 -40.49
CA THR A 250 -32.78 -2.19 -41.59
C THR A 250 -31.63 -2.46 -42.58
N PRO A 251 -30.89 -3.58 -42.39
CA PRO A 251 -29.65 -3.84 -43.13
C PRO A 251 -29.92 -4.34 -44.56
N THR A 252 -30.58 -3.52 -45.40
CA THR A 252 -30.73 -3.77 -46.80
C THR A 252 -29.52 -3.23 -47.58
N GLU A 253 -29.23 -3.81 -48.75
CA GLU A 253 -28.14 -3.35 -49.60
C GLU A 253 -28.31 -1.85 -49.96
N GLU A 254 -29.52 -1.41 -50.19
CA GLU A 254 -29.85 -0.02 -50.50
C GLU A 254 -29.50 0.91 -49.29
N ASN A 255 -29.93 0.56 -48.08
CA ASN A 255 -29.68 1.37 -46.91
C ASN A 255 -28.19 1.43 -46.56
N VAL A 256 -27.45 0.34 -46.72
CA VAL A 256 -26.01 0.32 -46.53
C VAL A 256 -25.29 1.19 -47.57
N ARG A 257 -25.74 1.12 -48.84
CA ARG A 257 -25.20 1.97 -49.89
C ARG A 257 -25.45 3.46 -49.62
N ILE A 258 -26.66 3.84 -49.20
CA ILE A 258 -27.02 5.20 -48.81
C ILE A 258 -26.11 5.68 -47.65
N TRP A 259 -25.87 4.81 -46.68
CA TRP A 259 -24.99 5.13 -45.55
C TRP A 259 -23.56 5.44 -46.01
N VAL A 260 -22.96 4.56 -46.80
CA VAL A 260 -21.58 4.71 -47.30
C VAL A 260 -21.46 5.99 -48.16
N GLU A 261 -22.43 6.24 -49.06
CA GLU A 261 -22.43 7.40 -49.94
C GLU A 261 -22.63 8.73 -49.21
N ASN A 262 -23.57 8.79 -48.25
CA ASN A 262 -23.82 9.99 -47.46
C ASN A 262 -22.70 10.35 -46.50
N THR A 263 -21.99 9.36 -45.96
CA THR A 263 -20.83 9.57 -45.09
C THR A 263 -19.53 9.73 -45.86
N ARG A 264 -19.55 9.50 -47.20
CA ARG A 264 -18.38 9.57 -48.10
C ARG A 264 -17.22 8.71 -47.59
N MET A 265 -17.52 7.49 -47.16
CA MET A 265 -16.52 6.55 -46.65
C MET A 265 -15.46 6.21 -47.69
N ARG A 266 -14.22 6.21 -47.28
CA ARG A 266 -13.11 5.69 -48.06
C ARG A 266 -13.05 4.16 -47.96
N PRO A 267 -12.34 3.47 -48.88
CA PRO A 267 -12.23 2.01 -48.81
C PRO A 267 -11.72 1.45 -47.49
N ASP A 268 -10.73 2.11 -46.89
CA ASP A 268 -10.17 1.75 -45.56
C ASP A 268 -11.24 1.86 -44.47
N GLU A 269 -12.05 2.90 -44.45
CA GLU A 269 -13.14 3.10 -43.49
C GLU A 269 -14.28 2.08 -43.68
N ILE A 270 -14.51 1.61 -44.91
CA ILE A 270 -15.44 0.52 -45.20
C ILE A 270 -14.93 -0.81 -44.66
N GLU A 271 -13.62 -1.09 -44.81
CA GLU A 271 -12.98 -2.29 -44.23
C GLU A 271 -13.08 -2.31 -42.71
N ASP A 272 -12.80 -1.18 -42.06
CA ASP A 272 -12.96 -1.03 -40.61
C ASP A 272 -14.41 -1.23 -40.17
N SER A 273 -15.38 -0.66 -40.90
CA SER A 273 -16.80 -0.85 -40.61
C SER A 273 -17.25 -2.30 -40.77
N VAL A 274 -16.68 -3.05 -41.71
CA VAL A 274 -16.94 -4.50 -41.85
C VAL A 274 -16.43 -5.27 -40.63
N LYS A 275 -15.26 -4.90 -40.14
CA LYS A 275 -14.66 -5.52 -38.94
C LYS A 275 -15.51 -5.25 -37.71
N GLU A 276 -15.88 -3.98 -37.48
CA GLU A 276 -16.77 -3.57 -36.39
C GLU A 276 -18.13 -4.26 -36.43
N ALA A 277 -18.74 -4.38 -37.60
CA ALA A 277 -20.02 -5.08 -37.74
C ALA A 277 -19.93 -6.56 -37.40
N ARG A 278 -18.81 -7.22 -37.70
CA ARG A 278 -18.56 -8.62 -37.33
C ARG A 278 -18.38 -8.76 -35.82
N GLU A 279 -17.59 -7.88 -35.20
CA GLU A 279 -17.40 -7.86 -33.74
C GLU A 279 -18.74 -7.63 -33.00
N LEU A 280 -19.57 -6.72 -33.49
CA LEU A 280 -20.93 -6.51 -32.97
C LEU A 280 -21.82 -7.75 -33.09
N ALA A 281 -21.75 -8.46 -34.22
CA ALA A 281 -22.51 -9.70 -34.40
C ALA A 281 -22.09 -10.79 -33.37
N GLU A 282 -20.80 -10.92 -33.08
CA GLU A 282 -20.31 -11.82 -32.06
C GLU A 282 -20.79 -11.42 -30.66
N ILE A 283 -20.79 -10.12 -30.33
CA ILE A 283 -21.31 -9.59 -29.06
C ILE A 283 -22.80 -9.94 -28.91
N PHE A 284 -23.61 -9.65 -29.92
CA PHE A 284 -25.05 -9.94 -29.87
C PHE A 284 -25.35 -11.46 -29.85
N SER A 285 -24.55 -12.28 -30.52
CA SER A 285 -24.64 -13.75 -30.43
C SER A 285 -24.33 -14.24 -29.01
N THR A 286 -23.29 -13.70 -28.36
CA THR A 286 -22.94 -14.01 -26.98
C THR A 286 -24.08 -13.63 -26.04
N ILE A 287 -24.64 -12.43 -26.17
CA ILE A 287 -25.77 -11.96 -25.38
C ILE A 287 -26.96 -12.88 -25.53
N ALA A 288 -27.28 -13.30 -26.75
CA ALA A 288 -28.39 -14.21 -27.05
C ALA A 288 -28.19 -15.55 -26.34
N GLY A 289 -27.00 -16.15 -26.41
CA GLY A 289 -26.68 -17.40 -25.67
C GLY A 289 -26.82 -17.28 -24.16
N ILE A 290 -26.39 -16.14 -23.58
CA ILE A 290 -26.57 -15.90 -22.17
C ILE A 290 -28.06 -15.77 -21.78
N LEU A 291 -28.84 -15.07 -22.60
CA LEU A 291 -30.28 -14.91 -22.37
C LEU A 291 -31.02 -16.24 -22.53
N GLU A 292 -30.64 -17.09 -23.49
CA GLU A 292 -31.21 -18.42 -23.66
C GLU A 292 -30.96 -19.32 -22.45
N ALA A 293 -29.76 -19.25 -21.85
CA ALA A 293 -29.40 -19.98 -20.62
C ALA A 293 -30.21 -19.50 -19.40
N MET A 294 -30.71 -18.28 -19.41
CA MET A 294 -31.55 -17.70 -18.36
C MET A 294 -33.03 -18.08 -18.49
N LEU A 295 -33.46 -18.65 -19.61
CA LEU A 295 -34.86 -19.07 -19.81
C LEU A 295 -35.17 -20.31 -18.97
N PRO A 296 -36.43 -20.44 -18.44
CA PRO A 296 -36.86 -21.64 -17.78
C PRO A 296 -36.80 -22.86 -18.76
N GLY A 297 -35.87 -23.78 -18.53
CA GLY A 297 -35.60 -24.94 -19.37
C GLY A 297 -34.42 -24.81 -20.32
N GLY A 298 -33.67 -23.72 -20.28
CA GLY A 298 -32.43 -23.56 -21.04
C GLY A 298 -31.34 -24.56 -20.63
N PRO A 299 -30.33 -24.81 -21.51
CA PRO A 299 -29.26 -25.76 -21.21
C PRO A 299 -28.56 -25.37 -19.92
N LYS A 300 -28.60 -26.24 -18.93
CA LYS A 300 -27.78 -26.12 -17.70
C LYS A 300 -26.41 -26.61 -18.08
N ASP A 301 -25.44 -25.70 -18.05
CA ASP A 301 -24.04 -26.07 -18.21
C ASP A 301 -23.69 -27.22 -17.26
N GLY A 302 -23.17 -28.32 -17.83
CA GLY A 302 -22.66 -29.48 -17.16
C GLY A 302 -21.19 -29.28 -16.75
#